data_43f8bf83f304effcb47940df30bf01f1
#
_entry.id   43f8bf83f304effcb47940df30bf01f1
#
_cell.length_a   1.000
_cell.length_b   1.000
_cell.length_c   1.000
_cell.angle_alpha   90.00
_cell.angle_beta   90.00
_cell.angle_gamma   90.00
#
_symmetry.space_group_name_H-M   'P 1'
#
loop_
_entity.id
_entity.type
_entity.pdbx_description
1 polymer ?
#
loop_
_entity_poly.entity_id
_entity_poly.type
_entity_poly.pdbx_seq_one_letter_code
_entity_poly.pdbx_strand_id
1 'polypeptide(L)'
;MEQKPSLQPSAAFIGASWFALLTGITAYNIGLWNADMQLNEKGYYFTVLMFGLFSAISVQKAVRDQMEGIPVTNLYYGIAWFTTILSIILLTVGLWNADLTRSEKGFYAMSFVLNLFAAIAVQKNTRDSKAGKNEETKQSSNSTEITAHYSQKI
;
A
#
# COMPACT_ATOMS: atom_id res chain seq x y z
N MET A 1 -15.12 32.45 -6.00
CA MET A 1 -13.91 31.58 -5.85
C MET A 1 -14.40 30.18 -5.50
N GLU A 2 -14.48 29.30 -6.49
CA GLU A 2 -14.79 27.90 -6.24
C GLU A 2 -13.59 27.25 -5.54
N GLN A 3 -13.76 26.90 -4.29
CA GLN A 3 -12.81 26.02 -3.61
C GLN A 3 -12.85 24.66 -4.31
N LYS A 4 -11.79 24.34 -5.07
CA LYS A 4 -11.56 22.98 -5.53
C LYS A 4 -11.61 22.06 -4.31
N PRO A 5 -12.48 21.03 -4.30
CA PRO A 5 -12.52 20.09 -3.18
C PRO A 5 -11.14 19.49 -2.98
N SER A 6 -10.61 19.59 -1.76
CA SER A 6 -9.33 19.00 -1.41
C SER A 6 -9.44 17.49 -1.58
N LEU A 7 -8.72 16.92 -2.54
CA LEU A 7 -8.63 15.47 -2.76
C LEU A 7 -7.79 14.76 -1.68
N GLN A 8 -7.55 15.44 -0.56
CA GLN A 8 -6.79 14.87 0.55
C GLN A 8 -7.60 13.81 1.29
N PRO A 9 -7.02 12.65 1.59
CA PRO A 9 -7.69 11.62 2.39
C PRO A 9 -7.94 12.15 3.81
N SER A 10 -9.09 11.79 4.38
CA SER A 10 -9.40 12.17 5.76
C SER A 10 -8.43 11.51 6.76
N ALA A 11 -8.15 12.19 7.87
CA ALA A 11 -7.28 11.65 8.93
C ALA A 11 -7.80 10.30 9.46
N ALA A 12 -9.13 10.13 9.52
CA ALA A 12 -9.76 8.87 9.91
C ALA A 12 -9.43 7.75 8.93
N PHE A 13 -9.47 8.01 7.62
CA PHE A 13 -9.15 7.00 6.60
C PHE A 13 -7.66 6.64 6.61
N ILE A 14 -6.77 7.63 6.84
CA ILE A 14 -5.33 7.38 7.01
C ILE A 14 -5.10 6.48 8.23
N GLY A 15 -5.69 6.81 9.38
CA GLY A 15 -5.59 6.02 10.61
C GLY A 15 -6.12 4.60 10.44
N ALA A 16 -7.28 4.45 9.83
CA ALA A 16 -7.89 3.13 9.55
C ALA A 16 -7.02 2.26 8.65
N SER A 17 -6.39 2.85 7.62
CA SER A 17 -5.49 2.12 6.71
C SER A 17 -4.24 1.60 7.44
N TRP A 18 -3.63 2.42 8.28
CA TRP A 18 -2.49 2.00 9.11
C TRP A 18 -2.89 0.94 10.14
N PHE A 19 -4.03 1.12 10.80
CA PHE A 19 -4.55 0.14 11.74
C PHE A 19 -4.79 -1.22 11.06
N ALA A 20 -5.42 -1.23 9.89
CA ALA A 20 -5.66 -2.45 9.13
C ALA A 20 -4.35 -3.15 8.73
N LEU A 21 -3.34 -2.39 8.25
CA LEU A 21 -2.05 -2.93 7.87
C LEU A 21 -1.33 -3.56 9.06
N LEU A 22 -1.21 -2.82 10.17
CA LEU A 22 -0.52 -3.30 11.35
C LEU A 22 -1.23 -4.52 11.97
N THR A 23 -2.56 -4.47 12.06
CA THR A 23 -3.36 -5.60 12.55
C THR A 23 -3.21 -6.82 11.66
N GLY A 24 -3.29 -6.65 10.35
CA GLY A 24 -3.14 -7.75 9.39
C GLY A 24 -1.76 -8.41 9.44
N ILE A 25 -0.68 -7.61 9.44
CA ILE A 25 0.69 -8.12 9.56
C ILE A 25 0.88 -8.83 10.90
N THR A 26 0.44 -8.22 11.99
CA THR A 26 0.60 -8.78 13.35
C THR A 26 -0.19 -10.08 13.47
N ALA A 27 -1.45 -10.10 13.08
CA ALA A 27 -2.29 -11.29 13.14
C ALA A 27 -1.72 -12.44 12.31
N TYR A 28 -1.29 -12.16 11.07
CA TYR A 28 -0.67 -13.16 10.20
C TYR A 28 0.58 -13.78 10.84
N ASN A 29 1.48 -12.94 11.37
CA ASN A 29 2.73 -13.42 11.97
C ASN A 29 2.51 -14.13 13.30
N ILE A 30 1.57 -13.69 14.15
CA ILE A 30 1.20 -14.40 15.37
C ILE A 30 0.59 -15.76 15.03
N GLY A 31 -0.31 -15.81 14.04
CA GLY A 31 -0.85 -17.07 13.54
C GLY A 31 0.24 -18.01 13.07
N LEU A 32 1.18 -17.49 12.27
CA LEU A 32 2.30 -18.26 11.75
C LEU A 32 3.23 -18.77 12.85
N TRP A 33 3.49 -17.96 13.86
CA TRP A 33 4.32 -18.37 15.00
C TRP A 33 3.70 -19.53 15.78
N ASN A 34 2.38 -19.46 16.03
CA ASN A 34 1.63 -20.44 16.81
C ASN A 34 1.19 -21.67 15.99
N ALA A 35 1.30 -21.64 14.65
CA ALA A 35 0.92 -22.76 13.82
C ALA A 35 1.82 -23.98 14.05
N ASP A 36 1.23 -25.17 14.02
CA ASP A 36 1.96 -26.44 14.06
C ASP A 36 2.54 -26.76 12.67
N MET A 37 3.58 -26.01 12.32
CA MET A 37 4.30 -26.09 11.05
C MET A 37 5.79 -26.18 11.28
N GLN A 38 6.51 -26.76 10.32
CA GLN A 38 7.96 -26.75 10.31
C GLN A 38 8.50 -25.33 10.04
N LEU A 39 9.73 -25.06 10.47
CA LEU A 39 10.34 -23.73 10.33
C LEU A 39 10.46 -23.29 8.87
N ASN A 40 10.74 -24.20 7.95
CA ASN A 40 10.79 -23.94 6.52
C ASN A 40 9.42 -23.55 5.95
N GLU A 41 8.34 -24.15 6.43
CA GLU A 41 6.97 -23.79 6.05
C GLU A 41 6.62 -22.39 6.57
N LYS A 42 6.95 -22.09 7.82
CA LYS A 42 6.80 -20.74 8.39
C LYS A 42 7.57 -19.71 7.58
N GLY A 43 8.81 -20.01 7.20
CA GLY A 43 9.62 -19.17 6.33
C GLY A 43 9.01 -18.97 4.95
N TYR A 44 8.42 -20.00 4.37
CA TYR A 44 7.70 -19.91 3.11
C TYR A 44 6.53 -18.92 3.18
N TYR A 45 5.62 -19.09 4.14
CA TYR A 45 4.46 -18.20 4.28
C TYR A 45 4.84 -16.76 4.62
N PHE A 46 5.86 -16.56 5.44
CA PHE A 46 6.40 -15.23 5.70
C PHE A 46 6.95 -14.57 4.43
N THR A 47 7.73 -15.31 3.65
CA THR A 47 8.30 -14.83 2.39
C THR A 47 7.20 -14.51 1.37
N VAL A 48 6.17 -15.35 1.27
CA VAL A 48 5.02 -15.11 0.38
C VAL A 48 4.27 -13.85 0.77
N LEU A 49 4.09 -13.59 2.08
CA LEU A 49 3.49 -12.32 2.55
C LEU A 49 4.33 -11.11 2.13
N MET A 50 5.64 -11.13 2.40
CA MET A 50 6.54 -10.02 2.06
C MET A 50 6.61 -9.79 0.55
N PHE A 51 6.65 -10.86 -0.22
CA PHE A 51 6.63 -10.82 -1.68
C PHE A 51 5.31 -10.24 -2.21
N GLY A 52 4.17 -10.65 -1.65
CA GLY A 52 2.86 -10.12 -2.00
C GLY A 52 2.74 -8.62 -1.68
N LEU A 53 3.18 -8.18 -0.50
CA LEU A 53 3.19 -6.77 -0.11
C LEU A 53 4.03 -5.92 -1.08
N PHE A 54 5.26 -6.35 -1.37
CA PHE A 54 6.14 -5.62 -2.28
C PHE A 54 5.56 -5.54 -3.69
N SER A 55 5.05 -6.65 -4.22
CA SER A 55 4.50 -6.70 -5.58
C SER A 55 3.22 -5.86 -5.71
N ALA A 56 2.30 -5.92 -4.73
CA ALA A 56 1.09 -5.09 -4.72
C ALA A 56 1.39 -3.60 -4.72
N ILE A 57 2.37 -3.17 -3.90
CA ILE A 57 2.87 -1.79 -3.89
C ILE A 57 3.50 -1.41 -5.23
N SER A 58 4.26 -2.32 -5.83
CA SER A 58 4.91 -2.11 -7.13
C SER A 58 3.89 -1.95 -8.27
N VAL A 59 2.85 -2.79 -8.31
CA VAL A 59 1.75 -2.65 -9.27
C VAL A 59 1.05 -1.32 -9.09
N GLN A 60 0.67 -0.99 -7.87
CA GLN A 60 -0.04 0.25 -7.58
C GLN A 60 0.78 1.48 -7.99
N LYS A 61 2.11 1.44 -7.76
CA LYS A 61 3.02 2.49 -8.24
C LYS A 61 3.06 2.54 -9.77
N ALA A 62 3.26 1.41 -10.43
CA ALA A 62 3.38 1.35 -11.90
C ALA A 62 2.12 1.84 -12.61
N VAL A 63 0.94 1.39 -12.17
CA VAL A 63 -0.37 1.82 -12.72
C VAL A 63 -0.56 3.33 -12.55
N ARG A 64 -0.25 3.84 -11.37
CA ARG A 64 -0.38 5.27 -11.10
C ARG A 64 0.56 6.11 -11.94
N ASP A 65 1.85 5.75 -11.98
CA ASP A 65 2.85 6.50 -12.73
C ASP A 65 2.45 6.58 -14.22
N GLN A 66 1.89 5.50 -14.75
CA GLN A 66 1.33 5.47 -16.10
C GLN A 66 0.12 6.41 -16.26
N MET A 67 -0.78 6.46 -15.28
CA MET A 67 -1.94 7.37 -15.31
C MET A 67 -1.53 8.85 -15.20
N GLU A 68 -0.44 9.14 -14.51
CA GLU A 68 0.14 10.49 -14.35
C GLU A 68 1.04 10.89 -15.55
N GLY A 69 1.16 10.05 -16.59
CA GLY A 69 2.00 10.30 -17.75
C GLY A 69 3.50 10.17 -17.49
N ILE A 70 3.88 9.57 -16.35
CA ILE A 70 5.28 9.29 -16.02
C ILE A 70 5.72 8.04 -16.78
N PRO A 71 6.85 8.07 -17.50
CA PRO A 71 7.31 6.91 -18.27
C PRO A 71 7.56 5.69 -17.39
N VAL A 72 6.82 4.63 -17.62
CA VAL A 72 7.02 3.32 -16.99
C VAL A 72 7.41 2.32 -18.06
N THR A 73 8.50 1.59 -17.86
CA THR A 73 8.88 0.56 -18.82
C THR A 73 7.90 -0.60 -18.83
N ASN A 74 7.56 -1.11 -20.02
CA ASN A 74 6.67 -2.26 -20.15
C ASN A 74 7.16 -3.48 -19.37
N LEU A 75 8.47 -3.64 -19.27
CA LEU A 75 9.09 -4.71 -18.48
C LEU A 75 8.76 -4.58 -16.99
N TYR A 76 8.94 -3.38 -16.40
CA TYR A 76 8.63 -3.15 -15.00
C TYR A 76 7.13 -3.36 -14.70
N TYR A 77 6.27 -2.83 -15.57
CA TYR A 77 4.82 -3.02 -15.47
C TYR A 77 4.43 -4.49 -15.53
N GLY A 78 4.98 -5.24 -16.50
CA GLY A 78 4.71 -6.66 -16.66
C GLY A 78 5.20 -7.49 -15.47
N ILE A 79 6.42 -7.23 -14.97
CA ILE A 79 6.97 -7.93 -13.79
C ILE A 79 6.13 -7.64 -12.56
N ALA A 80 5.71 -6.39 -12.34
CA ALA A 80 4.90 -6.03 -11.18
C ALA A 80 3.56 -6.80 -11.15
N TRP A 81 2.87 -6.90 -12.28
CA TRP A 81 1.65 -7.70 -12.39
C TRP A 81 1.91 -9.19 -12.23
N PHE A 82 2.93 -9.70 -12.90
CA PHE A 82 3.31 -11.12 -12.81
C PHE A 82 3.62 -11.53 -11.37
N THR A 83 4.42 -10.75 -10.65
CA THR A 83 4.79 -11.06 -9.26
C THR A 83 3.61 -10.98 -8.31
N THR A 84 2.66 -10.07 -8.54
CA THR A 84 1.44 -10.01 -7.73
C THR A 84 0.57 -11.25 -7.93
N ILE A 85 0.32 -11.66 -9.17
CA ILE A 85 -0.42 -12.88 -9.48
C ILE A 85 0.31 -14.10 -8.91
N LEU A 86 1.62 -14.17 -9.09
CA LEU A 86 2.44 -15.26 -8.59
C LEU A 86 2.36 -15.36 -7.05
N SER A 87 2.36 -14.24 -6.32
CA SER A 87 2.25 -14.28 -4.85
C SER A 87 0.91 -14.87 -4.39
N ILE A 88 -0.18 -14.56 -5.08
CA ILE A 88 -1.51 -15.13 -4.81
C ILE A 88 -1.53 -16.63 -5.12
N ILE A 89 -0.93 -17.05 -6.24
CA ILE A 89 -0.83 -18.45 -6.61
C ILE A 89 0.00 -19.22 -5.58
N LEU A 90 1.16 -18.69 -5.17
CA LEU A 90 2.01 -19.30 -4.16
C LEU A 90 1.28 -19.47 -2.84
N LEU A 91 0.57 -18.45 -2.36
CA LEU A 91 -0.25 -18.59 -1.16
C LEU A 91 -1.31 -19.68 -1.33
N THR A 92 -2.05 -19.66 -2.43
CA THR A 92 -3.14 -20.60 -2.69
C THR A 92 -2.62 -22.05 -2.75
N VAL A 93 -1.54 -22.29 -3.47
CA VAL A 93 -0.91 -23.62 -3.57
C VAL A 93 -0.33 -24.06 -2.23
N GLY A 94 0.33 -23.13 -1.50
CA GLY A 94 0.83 -23.41 -0.16
C GLY A 94 -0.28 -23.83 0.79
N LEU A 95 -1.36 -23.06 0.89
CA LEU A 95 -2.50 -23.37 1.76
C LEU A 95 -3.24 -24.64 1.32
N TRP A 96 -3.29 -24.93 0.02
CA TRP A 96 -3.90 -26.19 -0.46
C TRP A 96 -3.16 -27.40 0.07
N ASN A 97 -1.84 -27.39 0.03
CA ASN A 97 -0.98 -28.50 0.43
C ASN A 97 -0.66 -28.53 1.93
N ALA A 98 -0.92 -27.46 2.67
CA ALA A 98 -0.64 -27.40 4.11
C ALA A 98 -1.55 -28.33 4.91
N ASP A 99 -1.01 -28.95 5.94
CA ASP A 99 -1.78 -29.72 6.91
C ASP A 99 -2.39 -28.81 7.98
N LEU A 100 -3.30 -27.96 7.52
CA LEU A 100 -4.02 -26.96 8.32
C LEU A 100 -5.52 -27.21 8.26
N THR A 101 -6.21 -26.84 9.32
CA THR A 101 -7.68 -26.82 9.31
C THR A 101 -8.22 -25.80 8.30
N ARG A 102 -9.46 -25.97 7.87
CA ARG A 102 -10.11 -25.03 6.95
C ARG A 102 -10.19 -23.60 7.52
N SER A 103 -10.37 -23.49 8.84
CA SER A 103 -10.39 -22.19 9.51
C SER A 103 -9.04 -21.48 9.45
N GLU A 104 -7.96 -22.20 9.70
CA GLU A 104 -6.60 -21.65 9.60
C GLU A 104 -6.27 -21.23 8.16
N LYS A 105 -6.60 -22.07 7.16
CA LYS A 105 -6.44 -21.70 5.75
C LYS A 105 -7.21 -20.43 5.40
N GLY A 106 -8.45 -20.32 5.86
CA GLY A 106 -9.27 -19.12 5.70
C GLY A 106 -8.66 -17.89 6.39
N PHE A 107 -8.16 -18.06 7.60
CA PHE A 107 -7.48 -16.99 8.34
C PHE A 107 -6.26 -16.42 7.60
N TYR A 108 -5.37 -17.29 7.10
CA TYR A 108 -4.21 -16.86 6.33
C TYR A 108 -4.59 -16.18 5.01
N ALA A 109 -5.56 -16.74 4.29
CA ALA A 109 -6.03 -16.16 3.03
C ALA A 109 -6.63 -14.75 3.26
N MET A 110 -7.51 -14.60 4.24
CA MET A 110 -8.15 -13.32 4.55
C MET A 110 -7.14 -12.29 5.08
N SER A 111 -6.23 -12.70 5.97
CA SER A 111 -5.17 -11.82 6.48
C SER A 111 -4.24 -11.36 5.38
N PHE A 112 -3.89 -12.23 4.44
CA PHE A 112 -3.06 -11.88 3.29
C PHE A 112 -3.75 -10.83 2.41
N VAL A 113 -5.00 -11.04 2.04
CA VAL A 113 -5.77 -10.07 1.23
C VAL A 113 -5.92 -8.74 1.96
N LEU A 114 -6.20 -8.76 3.26
CA LEU A 114 -6.27 -7.55 4.08
C LEU A 114 -4.95 -6.79 4.07
N ASN A 115 -3.82 -7.49 4.20
CA ASN A 115 -2.49 -6.88 4.16
C ASN A 115 -2.19 -6.23 2.81
N LEU A 116 -2.49 -6.90 1.69
CA LEU A 116 -2.28 -6.32 0.36
C LEU A 116 -3.13 -5.06 0.16
N PHE A 117 -4.42 -5.12 0.51
CA PHE A 117 -5.32 -3.98 0.40
C PHE A 117 -4.87 -2.81 1.29
N ALA A 118 -4.54 -3.09 2.55
CA ALA A 118 -4.12 -2.07 3.50
C ALA A 118 -2.80 -1.42 3.08
N ALA A 119 -1.83 -2.19 2.56
CA ALA A 119 -0.58 -1.65 2.05
C ALA A 119 -0.80 -0.67 0.88
N ILE A 120 -1.67 -1.03 -0.06
CA ILE A 120 -2.06 -0.14 -1.17
C ILE A 120 -2.73 1.13 -0.64
N ALA A 121 -3.66 1.01 0.31
CA ALA A 121 -4.37 2.14 0.91
C ALA A 121 -3.42 3.08 1.66
N VAL A 122 -2.52 2.54 2.48
CA VAL A 122 -1.49 3.32 3.20
C VAL A 122 -0.58 4.06 2.24
N GLN A 123 -0.10 3.38 1.19
CA GLN A 123 0.77 4.00 0.21
C GLN A 123 0.06 5.15 -0.52
N LYS A 124 -1.18 4.94 -0.97
CA LYS A 124 -1.99 5.97 -1.61
C LYS A 124 -2.18 7.17 -0.67
N ASN A 125 -2.65 6.93 0.55
CA ASN A 125 -2.93 7.98 1.52
C ASN A 125 -1.69 8.80 1.89
N THR A 126 -0.55 8.14 2.09
CA THR A 126 0.73 8.80 2.40
C THR A 126 1.16 9.73 1.27
N ARG A 127 0.97 9.32 0.03
CA ARG A 127 1.29 10.13 -1.14
C ARG A 127 0.37 11.34 -1.27
N ASP A 128 -0.94 11.09 -1.19
CA ASP A 128 -1.95 12.14 -1.37
C ASP A 128 -1.81 13.22 -0.29
N SER A 129 -1.47 12.82 0.93
CA SER A 129 -1.16 13.76 2.02
C SER A 129 0.10 14.59 1.75
N LYS A 130 1.14 13.99 1.14
CA LYS A 130 2.37 14.74 0.78
C LYS A 130 2.12 15.71 -0.37
N ALA A 131 1.35 15.31 -1.37
CA ALA A 131 0.99 16.19 -2.49
C ALA A 131 0.22 17.41 -2.01
N GLY A 132 -0.79 17.24 -1.14
CA GLY A 132 -1.55 18.34 -0.57
C GLY A 132 -0.69 19.32 0.23
N LYS A 133 0.21 18.84 1.08
CA LYS A 133 1.14 19.70 1.83
C LYS A 133 2.06 20.52 0.91
N ASN A 134 2.52 19.92 -0.19
CA ASN A 134 3.37 20.63 -1.15
C ASN A 134 2.59 21.76 -1.88
N GLU A 135 1.32 21.54 -2.18
CA GLU A 135 0.47 22.57 -2.78
C GLU A 135 0.19 23.73 -1.81
N GLU A 136 -0.11 23.43 -0.55
CA GLU A 136 -0.29 24.45 0.50
C GLU A 136 0.97 25.28 0.70
N THR A 137 2.13 24.67 0.72
CA THR A 137 3.42 25.37 0.86
C THR A 137 3.69 26.31 -0.33
N LYS A 138 3.40 25.84 -1.56
CA LYS A 138 3.55 26.68 -2.76
C LYS A 138 2.60 27.87 -2.78
N GLN A 139 1.34 27.67 -2.35
CA GLN A 139 0.37 28.76 -2.26
C GLN A 139 0.77 29.79 -1.21
N SER A 140 1.27 29.35 -0.06
CA SER A 140 1.77 30.25 0.98
C SER A 140 2.96 31.08 0.50
N SER A 141 3.92 30.47 -0.18
CA SER A 141 5.08 31.16 -0.75
C SER A 141 4.68 32.21 -1.79
N ASN A 142 3.80 31.86 -2.72
CA ASN A 142 3.28 32.79 -3.72
C ASN A 142 2.53 33.99 -3.08
N SER A 143 1.73 33.71 -2.07
CA SER A 143 1.00 34.79 -1.35
C SER A 143 1.95 35.76 -0.68
N THR A 144 3.03 35.26 -0.08
CA THR A 144 4.07 36.08 0.58
C THR A 144 4.85 36.93 -0.41
N GLU A 145 5.22 36.35 -1.58
CA GLU A 145 5.90 37.12 -2.64
C GLU A 145 5.03 38.21 -3.22
N ILE A 146 3.74 37.95 -3.46
CA ILE A 146 2.79 38.96 -3.95
C ILE A 146 2.66 40.11 -2.93
N THR A 147 2.52 39.79 -1.65
CA THR A 147 2.39 40.79 -0.59
C THR A 147 3.67 41.63 -0.46
N ALA A 148 4.85 41.03 -0.52
CA ALA A 148 6.12 41.71 -0.49
C ALA A 148 6.29 42.70 -1.69
N HIS A 149 5.89 42.24 -2.89
CA HIS A 149 5.95 43.07 -4.10
C HIS A 149 5.01 44.30 -4.04
N TYR A 150 3.84 44.16 -3.43
CA TYR A 150 2.93 45.31 -3.24
C TYR A 150 3.45 46.26 -2.18
N SER A 151 4.08 45.78 -1.10
CA SER A 151 4.65 46.63 -0.04
C SER A 151 5.86 47.44 -0.49
N GLN A 152 6.58 47.04 -1.53
CA GLN A 152 7.70 47.79 -2.10
C GLN A 152 7.28 48.86 -3.10
N LYS A 153 6.01 48.90 -3.52
CA LYS A 153 5.50 49.88 -4.49
C LYS A 153 4.76 51.07 -3.85
N ILE A 154 4.61 51.09 -2.54
CA ILE A 154 4.01 52.15 -1.76
C ILE A 154 5.11 52.95 -1.05
#